data_cdc6becdbb9edbbcfb8fbefe023c3ff0
#
_entry.id   cdc6becdbb9edbbcfb8fbefe023c3ff0
#
_cell.length_a   1.000
_cell.length_b   1.000
_cell.length_c   1.000
_cell.angle_alpha   90.00
_cell.angle_beta   90.00
_cell.angle_gamma   90.00
#
_symmetry.space_group_name_H-M   'P 1'
#
loop_
_entity.id
_entity.type
_entity.pdbx_description
1 polymer ?
#
loop_
_entity_poly.entity_id
_entity_poly.type
_entity_poly.pdbx_seq_one_letter_code
_entity_poly.pdbx_strand_id
1 'polypeptide(L)' 'MAVKNNKLKNNLRRCRFESGEISQQELANMVGVTRLTIHSIETGKFNPAVKLALKIGKFFNKSVEEIFYLEEDLIKE' A
#
# COMPACT_ATOMS: atom_id res chain seq x y z
N MET A 1 5.19 9.26 -22.89
CA MET A 1 3.90 9.33 -22.50
C MET A 1 3.74 9.72 -21.09
N ALA A 2 2.91 10.57 -20.83
CA ALA A 2 2.75 11.08 -19.48
C ALA A 2 1.78 10.24 -18.71
N VAL A 3 2.07 10.06 -17.44
CA VAL A 3 1.16 9.40 -16.56
C VAL A 3 0.55 10.51 -15.75
N LYS A 4 -0.64 10.91 -16.04
CA LYS A 4 -1.22 11.97 -15.28
C LYS A 4 -2.56 11.58 -14.76
N ASN A 5 -2.93 12.16 -13.67
CA ASN A 5 -4.19 11.90 -13.00
C ASN A 5 -4.37 10.46 -12.55
N ASN A 6 -3.30 9.71 -12.49
CA ASN A 6 -3.41 8.35 -12.02
C ASN A 6 -3.33 8.35 -10.51
N LYS A 7 -4.28 7.72 -9.89
CA LYS A 7 -4.27 7.62 -8.46
C LYS A 7 -3.44 6.44 -8.04
N LEU A 8 -2.80 6.57 -6.90
CA LEU A 8 -2.09 5.44 -6.32
C LEU A 8 -3.11 4.57 -5.61
N LYS A 9 -3.14 3.32 -5.97
CA LYS A 9 -4.02 2.34 -5.35
C LYS A 9 -3.19 1.31 -4.62
N ASN A 10 -3.80 0.57 -3.75
CA ASN A 10 -3.07 -0.48 -3.07
C ASN A 10 -4.00 -1.62 -2.68
N ASN A 11 -3.40 -2.77 -2.41
CA ASN A 11 -4.14 -3.90 -1.89
C ASN A 11 -3.60 -4.27 -0.51
N LEU A 12 -3.20 -3.27 0.26
CA LEU A 12 -2.59 -3.49 1.56
C LEU A 12 -3.50 -4.24 2.52
N ARG A 13 -4.77 -3.89 2.52
CA ARG A 13 -5.73 -4.56 3.37
C ARG A 13 -5.81 -6.04 3.04
N ARG A 14 -5.79 -6.35 1.75
CA ARG A 14 -5.84 -7.72 1.31
C ARG A 14 -4.58 -8.47 1.75
N CYS A 15 -3.43 -7.81 1.67
CA CYS A 15 -2.18 -8.42 2.11
C CYS A 15 -2.26 -8.77 3.60
N ARG A 16 -2.83 -7.89 4.41
CA ARG A 16 -2.98 -8.17 5.83
C ARG A 16 -3.88 -9.38 6.04
N PHE A 17 -4.97 -9.40 5.30
CA PHE A 17 -5.94 -10.46 5.43
C PHE A 17 -5.34 -11.80 5.05
N GLU A 18 -4.59 -11.84 3.97
CA GLU A 18 -3.98 -13.07 3.49
C GLU A 18 -2.79 -13.51 4.34
N SER A 19 -2.29 -12.66 5.20
CA SER A 19 -1.15 -12.99 6.04
C SER A 19 -1.58 -13.32 7.46
N GLY A 20 -2.72 -13.98 7.60
CA GLY A 20 -3.19 -14.37 8.92
C GLY A 20 -4.09 -13.34 9.55
N GLU A 21 -4.69 -12.47 8.73
CA GLU A 21 -5.62 -11.46 9.22
C GLU A 21 -5.00 -10.54 10.28
N ILE A 22 -3.79 -10.12 10.04
CA ILE A 22 -3.15 -9.22 11.00
C ILE A 22 -3.87 -7.88 10.98
N SER A 23 -3.89 -7.22 12.12
CA SER A 23 -4.59 -5.95 12.26
C SER A 23 -3.75 -4.81 11.72
N GLN A 24 -4.40 -3.66 11.53
CA GLN A 24 -3.68 -2.45 11.15
C GLN A 24 -2.62 -2.11 12.20
N GLN A 25 -2.96 -2.28 13.47
CA GLN A 25 -2.02 -1.98 14.54
C GLN A 25 -0.81 -2.91 14.51
N GLU A 26 -1.05 -4.18 14.25
CA GLU A 26 0.06 -5.12 14.17
C GLU A 26 0.99 -4.78 13.02
N LEU A 27 0.44 -4.45 11.87
CA LEU A 27 1.27 -4.05 10.74
C LEU A 27 2.02 -2.76 11.07
N ALA A 28 1.33 -1.80 11.68
CA ALA A 28 1.95 -0.53 12.04
C ALA A 28 3.15 -0.76 12.95
N ASN A 29 3.00 -1.64 13.93
CA ASN A 29 4.10 -1.95 14.83
C ASN A 29 5.28 -2.57 14.09
N MET A 30 4.99 -3.43 13.14
CA MET A 30 6.05 -4.13 12.43
C MET A 30 6.84 -3.22 11.50
N VAL A 31 6.20 -2.20 10.96
CA VAL A 31 6.90 -1.30 10.02
C VAL A 31 7.23 0.06 10.66
N GLY A 32 6.91 0.22 11.94
CA GLY A 32 7.38 1.40 12.67
C GLY A 32 6.59 2.67 12.45
N VAL A 33 5.28 2.56 12.27
CA VAL A 33 4.42 3.74 12.13
C VAL A 33 3.21 3.57 13.02
N THR A 34 2.31 4.55 12.99
CA THR A 34 1.09 4.46 13.80
C THR A 34 0.01 3.74 13.02
N ARG A 35 -0.99 3.24 13.76
CA ARG A 35 -2.13 2.60 13.13
C ARG A 35 -2.82 3.55 12.16
N LEU A 36 -2.92 4.83 12.55
CA LEU A 36 -3.57 5.81 11.70
C LEU A 36 -2.87 5.95 10.36
N THR A 37 -1.54 5.86 10.36
CA THR A 37 -0.79 5.90 9.11
C THR A 37 -1.20 4.74 8.20
N ILE A 38 -1.31 3.54 8.76
CA ILE A 38 -1.71 2.39 7.95
C ILE A 38 -3.13 2.59 7.43
N HIS A 39 -4.04 3.05 8.28
CA HIS A 39 -5.41 3.29 7.87
C HIS A 39 -5.46 4.33 6.73
N SER A 40 -4.69 5.39 6.86
CA SER A 40 -4.68 6.44 5.84
C SER A 40 -4.12 5.94 4.51
N ILE A 41 -3.14 5.05 4.56
CA ILE A 41 -2.61 4.45 3.34
C ILE A 41 -3.69 3.58 2.70
N GLU A 42 -4.33 2.74 3.48
CA GLU A 42 -5.33 1.80 2.94
C GLU A 42 -6.51 2.53 2.33
N THR A 43 -6.86 3.68 2.86
CA THR A 43 -8.00 4.44 2.34
C THR A 43 -7.60 5.42 1.25
N GLY A 44 -6.34 5.45 0.89
CA GLY A 44 -5.88 6.30 -0.22
C GLY A 44 -5.66 7.75 0.16
N LYS A 45 -5.69 8.07 1.44
CA LYS A 45 -5.51 9.46 1.87
C LYS A 45 -4.06 9.84 2.09
N PHE A 46 -3.18 8.88 2.09
CA PHE A 46 -1.77 9.15 2.34
C PHE A 46 -0.94 8.18 1.51
N ASN A 47 0.03 8.71 0.79
CA ASN A 47 0.93 7.88 0.00
C ASN A 47 2.20 7.65 0.79
N PRO A 48 2.61 6.42 1.00
CA PRO A 48 3.80 6.17 1.81
C PRO A 48 5.05 6.64 1.07
N ALA A 49 6.02 7.10 1.84
CA ALA A 49 7.33 7.39 1.28
C ALA A 49 7.96 6.07 0.85
N VAL A 50 8.95 6.16 -0.01
CA VAL A 50 9.60 4.98 -0.56
C VAL A 50 10.10 4.04 0.53
N LYS A 51 10.70 4.59 1.57
CA LYS A 51 11.24 3.77 2.64
C LYS A 51 10.14 2.92 3.30
N LEU A 52 9.00 3.54 3.58
CA LEU A 52 7.92 2.82 4.22
C LEU A 52 7.34 1.78 3.27
N ALA A 53 7.19 2.13 1.99
CA ALA A 53 6.69 1.18 1.02
C ALA A 53 7.58 -0.05 0.92
N LEU A 54 8.89 0.15 0.96
CA LEU A 54 9.83 -0.95 0.92
C LEU A 54 9.74 -1.82 2.16
N LYS A 55 9.56 -1.21 3.33
CA LYS A 55 9.40 -1.96 4.57
C LYS A 55 8.15 -2.82 4.53
N ILE A 56 7.07 -2.26 4.01
CA ILE A 56 5.82 -2.99 3.90
C ILE A 56 5.99 -4.18 2.96
N GLY A 57 6.62 -3.93 1.81
CA GLY A 57 6.86 -5.01 0.86
C GLY A 57 7.69 -6.12 1.48
N LYS A 58 8.72 -5.72 2.21
CA LYS A 58 9.59 -6.70 2.83
C LYS A 58 8.83 -7.53 3.87
N PHE A 59 7.97 -6.88 4.64
CA PHE A 59 7.20 -7.58 5.64
C PHE A 59 6.30 -8.64 5.01
N PHE A 60 5.67 -8.33 3.89
CA PHE A 60 4.78 -9.27 3.23
C PHE A 60 5.51 -10.17 2.22
N ASN A 61 6.80 -9.96 2.06
CA ASN A 61 7.60 -10.72 1.09
C ASN A 61 7.04 -10.53 -0.32
N LYS A 62 6.72 -9.30 -0.64
CA LYS A 62 6.21 -8.92 -1.95
C LYS A 62 6.94 -7.71 -2.45
N SER A 63 6.95 -7.52 -3.75
CA SER A 63 7.53 -6.31 -4.30
C SER A 63 6.59 -5.15 -4.03
N VAL A 64 7.12 -3.92 -4.08
CA VAL A 64 6.29 -2.75 -3.87
C VAL A 64 5.17 -2.71 -4.90
N GLU A 65 5.47 -3.08 -6.14
CA GLU A 65 4.47 -3.04 -7.20
C GLU A 65 3.36 -4.05 -7.02
N GLU A 66 3.61 -5.09 -6.25
CA GLU A 66 2.56 -6.05 -5.96
C GLU A 66 1.57 -5.50 -4.95
N ILE A 67 1.96 -4.48 -4.21
CA ILE A 67 1.11 -3.90 -3.19
C ILE A 67 0.56 -2.55 -3.61
N PHE A 68 1.40 -1.71 -4.20
CA PHE A 68 1.03 -0.35 -4.61
C PHE A 68 1.10 -0.25 -6.12
N TYR A 69 0.08 0.33 -6.72
CA TYR A 69 0.05 0.44 -8.17
C TYR A 69 -0.77 1.66 -8.58
N LEU A 70 -0.57 2.10 -9.79
CA LEU A 70 -1.30 3.24 -10.29
C LEU A 70 -2.57 2.76 -10.96
N GLU A 71 -3.65 3.48 -10.68
CA GLU A 71 -4.89 3.16 -11.34
C GLU A 71 -4.73 3.58 -12.79
N GLU A 72 -4.86 2.65 -13.71
CA GLU A 72 -4.71 3.00 -15.09
C GLU A 72 -5.96 3.51 -15.65
N ASP A 73 -5.85 4.54 -16.46
CA ASP A 73 -6.98 4.99 -17.18
C ASP A 73 -7.09 4.09 -18.32
N LEU A 74 -8.01 3.31 -18.39
CA LEU A 74 -8.20 2.43 -19.44
C LEU A 74 -8.70 3.10 -20.58
N ILE A 75 -7.97 3.91 -21.13
CA ILE A 75 -8.44 4.60 -22.17
C ILE A 75 -8.37 3.80 -23.25
N LYS A 76 -9.12 3.59 -23.75
CA LYS A 76 -9.06 2.90 -24.68
C LYS A 76 -9.08 3.55 -25.75
N GLU A 77 -8.76 3.69 -26.33
CA GLU A 77 -8.79 4.25 -27.38
C GLU A 77 -9.33 3.98 -28.08
#